data_8d9f75b3fb5a3075d32ba7583fe7fd09
#
_entry.id   8d9f75b3fb5a3075d32ba7583fe7fd09
#
_cell.length_a   1.000
_cell.length_b   1.000
_cell.length_c   1.000
_cell.angle_alpha   90.00
_cell.angle_beta   90.00
_cell.angle_gamma   90.00
#
_symmetry.space_group_name_H-M   'P 1'
#
loop_
_entity.id
_entity.type
_entity.pdbx_description
1 polymer ?
#
loop_
_entity_poly.entity_id
_entity_poly.type
_entity_poly.pdbx_seq_one_letter_code
_entity_poly.pdbx_strand_id
1 'polypeptide(L)'
;MQPLSICYGQIHNLHFTTQIKNNETIVYPKYTYICIVNFAKAKFKRSYGSVEQIIDSKTPEFAFIGRSNVGKSSLINALTSKKDMAKTSAKPGKTQLINFFNVEDQVSLVDLPGYGYAKVSKKLREEFEGLITEYLLRSSNLFIVFVLVDAAIPPQRIDLEFLEWCGVHRVPLGIIFTKTDKKKPKQTEANMLAFEEALSRHFEVQPETFETSASTKYGIETLQQWIELQVDQLHHR
;
A
#
# COMPACT_ATOMS: atom_id res chain seq x y z
N MET A 1 8.13 5.72 -28.05
CA MET A 1 7.95 5.29 -26.64
C MET A 1 6.65 4.50 -26.59
N GLN A 2 6.70 3.20 -26.30
CA GLN A 2 5.46 2.42 -26.13
C GLN A 2 4.87 2.73 -24.75
N PRO A 3 3.55 2.89 -24.63
CA PRO A 3 2.89 3.19 -23.37
C PRO A 3 3.13 2.07 -22.35
N LEU A 4 3.38 2.45 -21.10
CA LEU A 4 3.48 1.56 -19.95
C LEU A 4 2.10 0.93 -19.69
N SER A 5 1.83 -0.24 -20.25
CA SER A 5 0.66 -1.03 -19.89
C SER A 5 0.92 -1.70 -18.55
N ILE A 6 0.42 -1.09 -17.48
CA ILE A 6 0.29 -1.79 -16.19
C ILE A 6 -0.82 -2.81 -16.38
N CYS A 7 -0.49 -4.10 -16.33
CA CYS A 7 -1.48 -5.17 -16.40
C CYS A 7 -2.35 -5.11 -15.14
N TYR A 8 -3.45 -4.38 -15.20
CA TYR A 8 -4.58 -4.59 -14.30
C TYR A 8 -5.25 -5.90 -14.70
N GLY A 9 -5.30 -6.86 -13.78
CA GLY A 9 -6.02 -8.11 -13.99
C GLY A 9 -7.46 -7.81 -14.37
N GLN A 10 -7.89 -8.25 -15.54
CA GLN A 10 -9.28 -8.15 -15.96
C GLN A 10 -10.15 -8.91 -14.95
N ILE A 11 -11.20 -8.26 -14.46
CA ILE A 11 -12.24 -8.86 -13.62
C ILE A 11 -13.00 -9.85 -14.51
N HIS A 12 -12.57 -11.10 -14.53
CA HIS A 12 -13.32 -12.20 -15.12
C HIS A 12 -13.96 -13.02 -14.01
N ASN A 13 -15.29 -13.11 -14.05
CA ASN A 13 -16.25 -13.83 -13.21
C ASN A 13 -16.99 -12.96 -12.18
N LEU A 14 -17.68 -11.93 -12.67
CA LEU A 14 -18.79 -11.34 -11.94
C LEU A 14 -20.02 -12.25 -12.13
N HIS A 15 -20.38 -13.02 -11.10
CA HIS A 15 -21.72 -13.61 -11.03
C HIS A 15 -22.69 -12.51 -10.59
N PHE A 16 -23.68 -12.23 -11.42
CA PHE A 16 -24.71 -11.25 -11.11
C PHE A 16 -25.96 -11.93 -10.57
N THR A 17 -26.51 -11.42 -9.49
CA THR A 17 -27.89 -11.74 -9.09
C THR A 17 -28.80 -10.63 -9.58
N THR A 18 -29.82 -11.00 -10.33
CA THR A 18 -30.86 -10.07 -10.77
C THR A 18 -32.02 -10.07 -9.76
N GLN A 19 -32.38 -8.90 -9.26
CA GLN A 19 -33.63 -8.70 -8.52
C GLN A 19 -34.50 -7.71 -9.29
N ILE A 20 -35.79 -8.05 -9.45
CA ILE A 20 -36.77 -7.14 -10.03
C ILE A 20 -37.42 -6.38 -8.87
N LYS A 21 -37.23 -5.07 -8.84
CA LYS A 21 -37.86 -4.17 -7.90
C LYS A 21 -38.49 -3.01 -8.70
N ASN A 22 -39.80 -2.81 -8.52
CA ASN A 22 -40.57 -1.76 -9.23
C ASN A 22 -40.47 -1.80 -10.77
N ASN A 23 -40.52 -2.98 -11.39
CA ASN A 23 -40.35 -3.22 -12.84
C ASN A 23 -38.96 -2.84 -13.41
N GLU A 24 -37.98 -2.55 -12.57
CA GLU A 24 -36.59 -2.36 -12.99
C GLU A 24 -35.75 -3.57 -12.57
N THR A 25 -34.93 -4.05 -13.51
CA THR A 25 -33.97 -5.12 -13.22
C THR A 25 -32.73 -4.51 -12.59
N ILE A 26 -32.58 -4.70 -11.29
CA ILE A 26 -31.38 -4.28 -10.57
C ILE A 26 -30.42 -5.45 -10.53
N VAL A 27 -29.24 -5.27 -11.11
CA VAL A 27 -28.18 -6.27 -11.15
C VAL A 27 -27.20 -5.97 -10.00
N TYR A 28 -27.13 -6.89 -9.04
CA TYR A 28 -26.17 -6.82 -7.95
C TYR A 28 -25.01 -7.79 -8.24
N PRO A 29 -23.74 -7.34 -8.13
CA PRO A 29 -22.62 -8.27 -8.15
C PRO A 29 -22.70 -9.18 -6.92
N LYS A 30 -22.75 -10.48 -7.14
CA LYS A 30 -22.70 -11.47 -6.04
C LYS A 30 -21.24 -11.73 -5.73
N TYR A 31 -20.68 -11.01 -4.77
CA TYR A 31 -19.36 -11.33 -4.23
C TYR A 31 -19.49 -12.58 -3.34
N THR A 32 -19.07 -13.71 -3.84
CA THR A 32 -18.86 -14.88 -2.99
C THR A 32 -17.43 -14.75 -2.43
N TYR A 33 -17.28 -14.11 -1.28
CA TYR A 33 -15.99 -14.08 -0.58
C TYR A 33 -15.70 -15.49 -0.07
N ILE A 34 -14.76 -16.18 -0.70
CA ILE A 34 -14.34 -17.54 -0.28
C ILE A 34 -13.10 -17.46 0.60
N CYS A 35 -12.33 -16.39 0.52
CA CYS A 35 -11.12 -16.22 1.29
C CYS A 35 -11.23 -14.99 2.21
N ILE A 36 -11.56 -15.22 3.47
CA ILE A 36 -11.57 -14.15 4.50
C ILE A 36 -10.18 -14.08 5.12
N VAL A 37 -9.42 -13.03 4.85
CA VAL A 37 -8.13 -12.75 5.48
C VAL A 37 -8.37 -12.08 6.83
N ASN A 38 -8.14 -12.75 7.94
CA ASN A 38 -8.29 -12.15 9.25
C ASN A 38 -7.05 -11.36 9.67
N PHE A 39 -7.01 -10.07 9.31
CA PHE A 39 -5.86 -9.18 9.61
C PHE A 39 -5.55 -9.09 11.11
N ALA A 40 -6.53 -9.30 12.01
CA ALA A 40 -6.28 -9.32 13.45
C ALA A 40 -5.38 -10.50 13.91
N LYS A 41 -5.28 -11.54 13.08
CA LYS A 41 -4.37 -12.67 13.32
C LYS A 41 -2.95 -12.44 12.80
N ALA A 42 -2.65 -11.27 12.23
CA ALA A 42 -1.30 -10.92 11.79
C ALA A 42 -0.28 -11.16 12.90
N LYS A 43 0.87 -11.74 12.56
CA LYS A 43 1.99 -11.98 13.47
C LYS A 43 3.27 -11.44 12.87
N PHE A 44 4.11 -10.81 13.69
CA PHE A 44 5.46 -10.46 13.27
C PHE A 44 6.22 -11.76 12.92
N LYS A 45 6.78 -11.81 11.73
CA LYS A 45 7.54 -12.96 11.25
C LYS A 45 9.03 -12.77 11.46
N ARG A 46 9.59 -11.72 10.85
CA ARG A 46 11.05 -11.43 10.92
C ARG A 46 11.33 -10.02 10.38
N SER A 47 12.54 -9.54 10.72
CA SER A 47 13.15 -8.35 10.11
C SER A 47 14.40 -8.75 9.34
N TYR A 48 14.62 -8.09 8.19
CA TYR A 48 15.76 -8.36 7.32
C TYR A 48 16.56 -7.09 7.07
N GLY A 49 17.88 -7.22 7.14
CA GLY A 49 18.83 -6.14 6.85
C GLY A 49 19.40 -6.20 5.43
N SER A 50 19.19 -7.31 4.72
CA SER A 50 19.56 -7.47 3.30
C SER A 50 18.55 -8.35 2.60
N VAL A 51 18.48 -8.23 1.27
CA VAL A 51 17.48 -8.95 0.44
C VAL A 51 17.84 -10.43 0.31
N GLU A 52 19.13 -10.78 0.34
CA GLU A 52 19.59 -12.18 0.27
C GLU A 52 19.10 -13.01 1.47
N GLN A 53 18.78 -12.35 2.59
CA GLN A 53 18.25 -13.01 3.77
C GLN A 53 16.73 -13.28 3.67
N ILE A 54 16.04 -12.62 2.73
CA ILE A 54 14.62 -12.78 2.53
C ILE A 54 14.40 -14.14 1.88
N ILE A 55 13.89 -15.08 2.68
CA ILE A 55 13.49 -16.40 2.20
C ILE A 55 12.20 -16.18 1.40
N ASP A 56 12.14 -16.73 0.19
CA ASP A 56 10.95 -16.68 -0.66
C ASP A 56 9.70 -17.08 0.14
N SER A 57 8.86 -16.10 0.37
CA SER A 57 7.56 -16.29 0.96
C SER A 57 6.67 -16.87 -0.12
N LYS A 58 5.87 -17.88 0.17
CA LYS A 58 4.87 -18.40 -0.79
C LYS A 58 3.60 -17.52 -0.84
N THR A 59 3.56 -16.47 -0.02
CA THR A 59 2.41 -15.60 0.12
C THR A 59 2.62 -14.29 -0.63
N PRO A 60 1.58 -13.71 -1.27
CA PRO A 60 1.68 -12.40 -1.88
C PRO A 60 2.07 -11.34 -0.86
N GLU A 61 2.96 -10.45 -1.26
CA GLU A 61 3.54 -9.40 -0.42
C GLU A 61 2.91 -8.05 -0.75
N PHE A 62 2.27 -7.44 0.24
CA PHE A 62 1.73 -6.10 0.20
C PHE A 62 2.68 -5.20 0.99
N ALA A 63 3.51 -4.45 0.29
CA ALA A 63 4.55 -3.62 0.90
C ALA A 63 4.05 -2.20 1.16
N PHE A 64 4.49 -1.62 2.26
CA PHE A 64 4.13 -0.25 2.68
C PHE A 64 5.38 0.59 2.81
N ILE A 65 5.41 1.73 2.13
CA ILE A 65 6.53 2.67 2.15
C ILE A 65 6.00 4.10 2.20
N GLY A 66 6.81 5.04 2.60
CA GLY A 66 6.48 6.45 2.62
C GLY A 66 7.48 7.25 3.43
N ARG A 67 7.34 8.56 3.46
CA ARG A 67 8.22 9.43 4.24
C ARG A 67 8.13 9.15 5.74
N SER A 68 9.18 9.52 6.45
CA SER A 68 9.17 9.49 7.92
C SER A 68 7.97 10.27 8.47
N ASN A 69 7.27 9.69 9.44
CA ASN A 69 6.08 10.25 10.08
C ASN A 69 4.84 10.43 9.16
N VAL A 70 4.80 9.81 8.00
CA VAL A 70 3.62 9.81 7.12
C VAL A 70 2.42 9.08 7.75
N GLY A 71 2.64 8.19 8.71
CA GLY A 71 1.60 7.40 9.37
C GLY A 71 1.66 5.90 9.07
N LYS A 72 2.76 5.40 8.44
CA LYS A 72 2.90 4.01 8.00
C LYS A 72 2.68 2.98 9.13
N SER A 73 3.41 3.10 10.24
CA SER A 73 3.23 2.18 11.39
C SER A 73 1.84 2.28 12.00
N SER A 74 1.22 3.48 12.03
CA SER A 74 -0.15 3.65 12.50
C SER A 74 -1.16 2.97 11.59
N LEU A 75 -0.95 3.04 10.27
CA LEU A 75 -1.78 2.35 9.27
C LEU A 75 -1.68 0.82 9.42
N ILE A 76 -0.46 0.27 9.51
CA ILE A 76 -0.24 -1.17 9.69
C ILE A 76 -0.90 -1.65 11.00
N ASN A 77 -0.77 -0.88 12.08
CA ASN A 77 -1.42 -1.19 13.35
C ASN A 77 -2.96 -1.14 13.24
N ALA A 78 -3.51 -0.19 12.48
CA ALA A 78 -4.94 -0.09 12.24
C ALA A 78 -5.45 -1.28 11.39
N LEU A 79 -4.75 -1.62 10.29
CA LEU A 79 -5.06 -2.79 9.45
C LEU A 79 -5.08 -4.09 10.24
N THR A 80 -4.13 -4.26 11.16
CA THR A 80 -4.01 -5.48 11.97
C THR A 80 -4.83 -5.44 13.26
N SER A 81 -5.52 -4.33 13.54
CA SER A 81 -6.23 -4.10 14.79
C SER A 81 -5.34 -4.27 16.04
N LYS A 82 -4.03 -4.03 15.91
CA LYS A 82 -3.03 -4.18 16.99
C LYS A 82 -2.31 -2.86 17.23
N LYS A 83 -2.10 -2.52 18.52
CA LYS A 83 -1.48 -1.23 18.89
C LYS A 83 0.02 -1.17 18.60
N ASP A 84 0.73 -2.29 18.66
CA ASP A 84 2.20 -2.35 18.64
C ASP A 84 2.76 -3.37 17.62
N MET A 85 2.00 -3.70 16.57
CA MET A 85 2.46 -4.59 15.51
C MET A 85 3.66 -3.95 14.78
N ALA A 86 3.50 -2.75 14.27
CA ALA A 86 4.58 -1.92 13.78
C ALA A 86 4.93 -0.87 14.82
N LYS A 87 6.21 -0.76 15.19
CA LYS A 87 6.66 0.19 16.22
C LYS A 87 6.48 1.62 15.75
N THR A 88 5.56 2.34 16.37
CA THR A 88 5.43 3.78 16.16
C THR A 88 6.57 4.52 16.85
N SER A 89 7.21 5.45 16.18
CA SER A 89 8.31 6.23 16.72
C SER A 89 8.23 7.67 16.24
N ALA A 90 8.30 8.60 17.18
CA ALA A 90 8.45 10.02 16.88
C ALA A 90 9.88 10.37 16.38
N LYS A 91 10.86 9.47 16.55
CA LYS A 91 12.24 9.70 16.08
C LYS A 91 12.41 9.16 14.66
N PRO A 92 12.83 9.99 13.69
CA PRO A 92 13.14 9.54 12.33
C PRO A 92 14.29 8.50 12.33
N GLY A 93 14.27 7.56 11.39
CA GLY A 93 15.39 6.62 11.18
C GLY A 93 15.36 5.34 12.02
N LYS A 94 14.22 4.98 12.64
CA LYS A 94 14.15 3.76 13.48
C LYS A 94 13.92 2.47 12.69
N THR A 95 13.22 2.50 11.58
CA THR A 95 13.02 1.32 10.73
C THR A 95 14.16 1.25 9.74
N GLN A 96 15.20 0.51 10.09
CA GLN A 96 16.38 0.25 9.24
C GLN A 96 16.29 -1.10 8.56
N LEU A 97 15.24 -1.86 8.83
CA LEU A 97 15.05 -3.24 8.40
C LEU A 97 13.72 -3.36 7.65
N ILE A 98 13.64 -4.28 6.75
CA ILE A 98 12.38 -4.71 6.15
C ILE A 98 11.68 -5.63 7.14
N ASN A 99 10.48 -5.26 7.61
CA ASN A 99 9.73 -6.05 8.58
C ASN A 99 8.59 -6.80 7.90
N PHE A 100 8.51 -8.08 8.14
CA PHE A 100 7.46 -8.95 7.60
C PHE A 100 6.46 -9.32 8.68
N PHE A 101 5.19 -9.16 8.37
CA PHE A 101 4.05 -9.60 9.18
C PHE A 101 3.24 -10.60 8.37
N ASN A 102 3.15 -11.81 8.87
CA ASN A 102 2.37 -12.87 8.24
C ASN A 102 0.92 -12.84 8.74
N VAL A 103 -0.03 -12.96 7.83
CA VAL A 103 -1.46 -13.06 8.13
C VAL A 103 -1.94 -14.44 7.67
N GLU A 104 -2.07 -15.38 8.59
CA GLU A 104 -2.64 -16.74 8.39
C GLU A 104 -2.03 -17.53 7.22
N ASP A 105 -0.76 -17.28 6.89
CA ASP A 105 -0.07 -17.86 5.73
C ASP A 105 -0.77 -17.60 4.37
N GLN A 106 -1.60 -16.56 4.31
CA GLN A 106 -2.30 -16.12 3.11
C GLN A 106 -1.69 -14.84 2.54
N VAL A 107 -1.24 -13.93 3.41
CA VAL A 107 -0.73 -12.60 3.06
C VAL A 107 0.49 -12.26 3.88
N SER A 108 1.46 -11.60 3.27
CA SER A 108 2.54 -10.91 3.95
C SER A 108 2.36 -9.39 3.85
N LEU A 109 2.20 -8.70 4.99
CA LEU A 109 2.32 -7.26 5.05
C LEU A 109 3.80 -6.92 5.29
N VAL A 110 4.36 -6.04 4.46
CA VAL A 110 5.80 -5.73 4.49
C VAL A 110 5.99 -4.25 4.80
N ASP A 111 6.59 -3.97 5.96
CA ASP A 111 6.90 -2.61 6.39
C ASP A 111 8.31 -2.24 5.94
N LEU A 112 8.41 -1.46 4.87
CA LEU A 112 9.68 -1.00 4.33
C LEU A 112 10.23 0.19 5.11
N PRO A 113 11.56 0.37 5.17
CA PRO A 113 12.15 1.62 5.64
C PRO A 113 11.54 2.80 4.88
N GLY A 114 11.29 3.91 5.56
CA GLY A 114 10.81 5.12 4.88
C GLY A 114 11.92 5.75 4.03
N TYR A 115 11.55 6.60 3.09
CA TYR A 115 12.50 7.44 2.36
C TYR A 115 12.53 8.89 2.91
N GLY A 116 13.46 9.71 2.42
CA GLY A 116 13.51 11.14 2.76
C GLY A 116 14.04 11.48 4.15
N TYR A 117 14.91 10.65 4.71
CA TYR A 117 15.55 10.93 5.99
C TYR A 117 16.56 12.07 5.89
N ALA A 118 16.15 13.31 6.23
CA ALA A 118 17.04 14.46 6.26
C ALA A 118 18.10 14.43 7.38
N LYS A 119 17.90 13.56 8.39
CA LYS A 119 18.74 13.52 9.61
C LYS A 119 19.68 12.33 9.70
N VAL A 120 19.82 11.51 8.66
CA VAL A 120 20.81 10.42 8.63
C VAL A 120 22.00 10.79 7.76
N SER A 121 23.15 10.13 7.98
CA SER A 121 24.34 10.33 7.14
C SER A 121 24.04 9.95 5.68
N LYS A 122 24.80 10.56 4.74
CA LYS A 122 24.68 10.25 3.31
C LYS A 122 24.84 8.73 3.05
N LYS A 123 25.86 8.12 3.65
CA LYS A 123 26.14 6.68 3.54
C LYS A 123 24.95 5.82 3.98
N LEU A 124 24.34 6.13 5.13
CA LEU A 124 23.20 5.37 5.67
C LEU A 124 21.95 5.55 4.78
N ARG A 125 21.79 6.72 4.16
CA ARG A 125 20.71 6.95 3.18
C ARG A 125 20.88 6.07 1.94
N GLU A 126 22.09 6.02 1.38
CA GLU A 126 22.43 5.20 0.21
C GLU A 126 22.21 3.71 0.51
N GLU A 127 22.57 3.24 1.72
CA GLU A 127 22.32 1.85 2.15
C GLU A 127 20.81 1.54 2.21
N PHE A 128 19.96 2.45 2.73
CA PHE A 128 18.52 2.24 2.78
C PHE A 128 17.86 2.30 1.40
N GLU A 129 18.28 3.25 0.57
CA GLU A 129 17.83 3.35 -0.80
C GLU A 129 18.20 2.08 -1.58
N GLY A 130 19.40 1.55 -1.38
CA GLY A 130 19.86 0.28 -1.94
C GLY A 130 18.99 -0.90 -1.51
N LEU A 131 18.73 -1.05 -0.22
CA LEU A 131 17.90 -2.12 0.34
C LEU A 131 16.46 -2.08 -0.19
N ILE A 132 15.86 -0.89 -0.24
CA ILE A 132 14.48 -0.71 -0.75
C ILE A 132 14.43 -1.03 -2.24
N THR A 133 15.35 -0.45 -3.02
CA THR A 133 15.45 -0.66 -4.48
C THR A 133 15.61 -2.14 -4.79
N GLU A 134 16.54 -2.79 -4.12
CA GLU A 134 16.80 -4.22 -4.33
C GLU A 134 15.59 -5.08 -4.00
N TYR A 135 14.91 -4.82 -2.86
CA TYR A 135 13.68 -5.52 -2.52
C TYR A 135 12.58 -5.31 -3.58
N LEU A 136 12.30 -4.07 -3.97
CA LEU A 136 11.24 -3.77 -4.92
C LEU A 136 11.49 -4.35 -6.32
N LEU A 137 12.75 -4.50 -6.72
CA LEU A 137 13.10 -5.04 -8.05
C LEU A 137 13.30 -6.55 -8.07
N ARG A 138 13.58 -7.19 -6.93
CA ARG A 138 13.96 -8.62 -6.87
C ARG A 138 12.97 -9.51 -6.14
N SER A 139 12.03 -8.96 -5.35
CA SER A 139 11.03 -9.82 -4.70
C SER A 139 10.09 -10.43 -5.73
N SER A 140 10.12 -11.76 -5.83
CA SER A 140 9.24 -12.54 -6.72
C SER A 140 7.78 -12.58 -6.26
N ASN A 141 7.54 -12.26 -4.99
CA ASN A 141 6.22 -12.31 -4.36
C ASN A 141 5.59 -10.93 -4.12
N LEU A 142 6.30 -9.85 -4.51
CA LEU A 142 5.75 -8.50 -4.40
C LEU A 142 4.51 -8.36 -5.29
N PHE A 143 3.35 -8.29 -4.67
CA PHE A 143 2.10 -8.05 -5.38
C PHE A 143 1.93 -6.56 -5.69
N ILE A 144 2.14 -5.70 -4.68
CA ILE A 144 2.03 -4.25 -4.82
C ILE A 144 2.83 -3.54 -3.73
N VAL A 145 3.39 -2.38 -4.05
CA VAL A 145 3.89 -1.43 -3.04
C VAL A 145 2.91 -0.29 -2.87
N PHE A 146 2.41 -0.10 -1.67
CA PHE A 146 1.61 1.06 -1.28
C PHE A 146 2.52 2.20 -0.84
N VAL A 147 2.45 3.30 -1.58
CA VAL A 147 3.15 4.54 -1.26
C VAL A 147 2.25 5.44 -0.42
N LEU A 148 2.62 5.66 0.82
CA LEU A 148 1.84 6.47 1.75
C LEU A 148 2.16 7.95 1.57
N VAL A 149 1.12 8.75 1.43
CA VAL A 149 1.16 10.21 1.25
C VAL A 149 0.35 10.90 2.35
N ASP A 150 0.88 11.95 2.94
CA ASP A 150 0.20 12.72 3.99
C ASP A 150 -0.80 13.70 3.37
N ALA A 151 -2.10 13.41 3.44
CA ALA A 151 -3.17 14.25 2.90
C ALA A 151 -3.32 15.61 3.62
N ALA A 152 -2.72 15.74 4.81
CA ALA A 152 -2.80 16.98 5.58
C ALA A 152 -1.87 18.11 5.06
N ILE A 153 -1.00 17.80 4.10
CA ILE A 153 -0.01 18.75 3.54
C ILE A 153 -0.05 18.72 2.01
N PRO A 154 0.36 19.80 1.34
CA PRO A 154 0.50 19.81 -0.11
C PRO A 154 1.42 18.71 -0.65
N PRO A 155 1.32 18.36 -1.95
CA PRO A 155 2.20 17.39 -2.61
C PRO A 155 3.68 17.68 -2.33
N GLN A 156 4.42 16.62 -2.02
CA GLN A 156 5.83 16.73 -1.75
C GLN A 156 6.63 16.14 -2.93
N ARG A 157 7.61 16.89 -3.41
CA ARG A 157 8.44 16.50 -4.55
C ARG A 157 9.05 15.10 -4.40
N ILE A 158 9.53 14.76 -3.21
CA ILE A 158 10.16 13.46 -2.95
C ILE A 158 9.18 12.28 -3.07
N ASP A 159 7.89 12.50 -2.79
CA ASP A 159 6.85 11.47 -2.97
C ASP A 159 6.62 11.24 -4.47
N LEU A 160 6.56 12.31 -5.26
CA LEU A 160 6.39 12.24 -6.71
C LEU A 160 7.61 11.61 -7.39
N GLU A 161 8.84 11.98 -7.00
CA GLU A 161 10.08 11.39 -7.51
C GLU A 161 10.15 9.88 -7.25
N PHE A 162 9.71 9.43 -6.07
CA PHE A 162 9.67 8.01 -5.75
C PHE A 162 8.63 7.25 -6.60
N LEU A 163 7.45 7.84 -6.77
CA LEU A 163 6.40 7.25 -7.63
C LEU A 163 6.84 7.18 -9.10
N GLU A 164 7.46 8.24 -9.61
CA GLU A 164 8.04 8.26 -10.96
C GLU A 164 9.09 7.15 -11.12
N TRP A 165 9.98 7.00 -10.13
CA TRP A 165 10.96 5.91 -10.11
C TRP A 165 10.29 4.53 -10.18
N CYS A 166 9.24 4.30 -9.38
CA CYS A 166 8.46 3.06 -9.44
C CYS A 166 7.86 2.83 -10.84
N GLY A 167 7.30 3.85 -11.46
CA GLY A 167 6.75 3.79 -12.81
C GLY A 167 7.79 3.41 -13.86
N VAL A 168 8.96 4.07 -13.84
CA VAL A 168 10.08 3.78 -14.76
C VAL A 168 10.55 2.33 -14.62
N HIS A 169 10.60 1.79 -13.39
CA HIS A 169 11.05 0.42 -13.11
C HIS A 169 9.92 -0.61 -13.15
N ARG A 170 8.69 -0.21 -13.51
CA ARG A 170 7.50 -1.08 -13.59
C ARG A 170 7.18 -1.80 -12.28
N VAL A 171 7.48 -1.16 -11.16
CA VAL A 171 7.09 -1.68 -9.84
C VAL A 171 5.59 -1.51 -9.68
N PRO A 172 4.82 -2.58 -9.36
CA PRO A 172 3.38 -2.45 -9.13
C PRO A 172 3.13 -1.58 -7.90
N LEU A 173 2.34 -0.51 -8.06
CA LEU A 173 2.15 0.48 -7.01
C LEU A 173 0.70 0.92 -6.82
N GLY A 174 0.36 1.30 -5.60
CA GLY A 174 -0.86 1.98 -5.21
C GLY A 174 -0.54 3.14 -4.26
N ILE A 175 -1.46 4.06 -4.08
CA ILE A 175 -1.28 5.22 -3.23
C ILE A 175 -2.24 5.16 -2.06
N ILE A 176 -1.74 5.42 -0.86
CA ILE A 176 -2.57 5.55 0.34
C ILE A 176 -2.42 6.96 0.90
N PHE A 177 -3.46 7.76 0.77
CA PHE A 177 -3.58 9.02 1.46
C PHE A 177 -3.86 8.77 2.93
N THR A 178 -2.95 9.23 3.79
CA THR A 178 -3.06 9.08 5.25
C THR A 178 -3.48 10.38 5.91
N LYS A 179 -3.94 10.28 7.16
CA LYS A 179 -4.29 11.44 8.00
C LYS A 179 -5.39 12.33 7.41
N THR A 180 -6.34 11.75 6.70
CA THR A 180 -7.46 12.48 6.09
C THR A 180 -8.32 13.23 7.11
N ASP A 181 -8.20 12.90 8.41
CA ASP A 181 -8.86 13.53 9.53
C ASP A 181 -8.16 14.78 10.11
N LYS A 182 -6.91 15.06 9.71
CA LYS A 182 -6.06 16.08 10.37
C LYS A 182 -6.34 17.51 9.96
N LYS A 183 -7.02 17.73 8.84
CA LYS A 183 -7.39 19.05 8.34
C LYS A 183 -8.89 19.12 8.06
N LYS A 184 -9.39 20.32 7.78
CA LYS A 184 -10.76 20.48 7.32
C LYS A 184 -10.95 19.71 6.00
N PRO A 185 -12.09 19.04 5.78
CA PRO A 185 -12.31 18.20 4.59
C PRO A 185 -11.92 18.89 3.27
N LYS A 186 -12.33 20.12 3.07
CA LYS A 186 -12.01 20.92 1.87
C LYS A 186 -10.49 21.10 1.65
N GLN A 187 -9.71 21.24 2.74
CA GLN A 187 -8.25 21.39 2.63
C GLN A 187 -7.58 20.05 2.27
N THR A 188 -8.07 18.96 2.87
CA THR A 188 -7.57 17.60 2.60
C THR A 188 -7.86 17.21 1.15
N GLU A 189 -9.09 17.44 0.70
CA GLU A 189 -9.51 17.20 -0.69
C GLU A 189 -8.65 18.00 -1.69
N ALA A 190 -8.42 19.28 -1.43
CA ALA A 190 -7.58 20.12 -2.28
C ALA A 190 -6.14 19.61 -2.37
N ASN A 191 -5.56 19.11 -1.26
CA ASN A 191 -4.22 18.52 -1.28
C ASN A 191 -4.17 17.21 -2.08
N MET A 192 -5.18 16.36 -1.95
CA MET A 192 -5.25 15.09 -2.69
C MET A 192 -5.42 15.34 -4.19
N LEU A 193 -6.35 16.22 -4.58
CA LEU A 193 -6.55 16.61 -5.98
C LEU A 193 -5.27 17.21 -6.59
N ALA A 194 -4.56 18.08 -5.87
CA ALA A 194 -3.30 18.64 -6.33
C ALA A 194 -2.22 17.55 -6.50
N PHE A 195 -2.23 16.51 -5.65
CA PHE A 195 -1.33 15.37 -5.77
C PHE A 195 -1.66 14.52 -7.00
N GLU A 196 -2.92 14.20 -7.21
CA GLU A 196 -3.41 13.43 -8.36
C GLU A 196 -3.14 14.17 -9.68
N GLU A 197 -3.34 15.49 -9.70
CA GLU A 197 -2.99 16.34 -10.85
C GLU A 197 -1.48 16.31 -11.15
N ALA A 198 -0.64 16.40 -10.12
CA ALA A 198 0.81 16.29 -10.31
C ALA A 198 1.20 14.89 -10.83
N LEU A 199 0.54 13.84 -10.34
CA LEU A 199 0.80 12.48 -10.74
C LEU A 199 0.36 12.18 -12.19
N SER A 200 -0.74 12.77 -12.66
CA SER A 200 -1.25 12.60 -14.02
C SER A 200 -0.28 13.00 -15.13
N ARG A 201 0.76 13.79 -14.78
CA ARG A 201 1.84 14.15 -15.70
C ARG A 201 2.86 13.03 -15.93
N HIS A 202 2.89 12.04 -15.03
CA HIS A 202 3.87 10.95 -15.02
C HIS A 202 3.25 9.59 -15.37
N PHE A 203 1.93 9.45 -15.21
CA PHE A 203 1.22 8.19 -15.41
C PHE A 203 0.06 8.36 -16.38
N GLU A 204 0.02 7.54 -17.44
CA GLU A 204 -1.13 7.50 -18.35
C GLU A 204 -2.35 6.84 -17.69
N VAL A 205 -2.10 5.80 -16.89
CA VAL A 205 -3.12 5.13 -16.06
C VAL A 205 -2.78 5.41 -14.60
N GLN A 206 -3.73 6.04 -13.92
CA GLN A 206 -3.53 6.37 -12.50
C GLN A 206 -3.47 5.11 -11.64
N PRO A 207 -2.52 5.05 -10.68
CA PRO A 207 -2.50 3.99 -9.68
C PRO A 207 -3.78 3.98 -8.84
N GLU A 208 -4.12 2.81 -8.28
CA GLU A 208 -5.19 2.72 -7.27
C GLU A 208 -4.90 3.64 -6.10
N THR A 209 -5.93 4.36 -5.64
CA THR A 209 -5.83 5.30 -4.53
C THR A 209 -6.78 4.94 -3.39
N PHE A 210 -6.30 5.09 -2.16
CA PHE A 210 -7.07 4.84 -0.94
C PHE A 210 -6.95 6.03 -0.01
N GLU A 211 -8.06 6.43 0.58
CA GLU A 211 -8.11 7.45 1.62
C GLU A 211 -8.19 6.79 2.99
N THR A 212 -7.30 7.15 3.91
CA THR A 212 -7.27 6.49 5.23
C THR A 212 -7.02 7.46 6.38
N SER A 213 -7.59 7.11 7.52
CA SER A 213 -7.24 7.67 8.81
C SER A 213 -7.09 6.55 9.84
N ALA A 214 -5.87 6.33 10.32
CA ALA A 214 -5.62 5.35 11.37
C ALA A 214 -6.27 5.72 12.71
N SER A 215 -6.50 7.02 12.96
CA SER A 215 -7.12 7.51 14.21
C SER A 215 -8.64 7.29 14.24
N THR A 216 -9.33 7.54 13.13
CA THR A 216 -10.78 7.34 13.00
C THR A 216 -11.15 5.97 12.44
N LYS A 217 -10.17 5.22 11.94
CA LYS A 217 -10.32 3.96 11.18
C LYS A 217 -11.03 4.11 9.83
N TYR A 218 -11.22 5.36 9.35
CA TYR A 218 -11.77 5.61 8.02
C TYR A 218 -10.91 4.94 6.93
N GLY A 219 -11.53 4.28 5.97
CA GLY A 219 -10.89 3.64 4.83
C GLY A 219 -10.06 2.37 5.14
N ILE A 220 -9.93 1.98 6.43
CA ILE A 220 -9.15 0.78 6.80
C ILE A 220 -9.83 -0.50 6.31
N GLU A 221 -11.13 -0.63 6.52
CA GLU A 221 -11.92 -1.78 6.06
C GLU A 221 -11.93 -1.87 4.52
N THR A 222 -12.07 -0.74 3.83
CA THR A 222 -12.00 -0.69 2.36
C THR A 222 -10.65 -1.22 1.83
N LEU A 223 -9.53 -0.84 2.46
CA LEU A 223 -8.22 -1.32 2.09
C LEU A 223 -8.05 -2.82 2.40
N GLN A 224 -8.58 -3.31 3.52
CA GLN A 224 -8.59 -4.73 3.86
C GLN A 224 -9.37 -5.53 2.82
N GLN A 225 -10.60 -5.12 2.49
CA GLN A 225 -11.45 -5.78 1.49
C GLN A 225 -10.79 -5.80 0.11
N TRP A 226 -10.11 -4.72 -0.27
CA TRP A 226 -9.38 -4.68 -1.52
C TRP A 226 -8.24 -5.72 -1.53
N ILE A 227 -7.45 -5.81 -0.45
CA ILE A 227 -6.37 -6.80 -0.33
C ILE A 227 -6.95 -8.23 -0.38
N GLU A 228 -8.04 -8.50 0.35
CA GLU A 228 -8.74 -9.80 0.33
C GLU A 228 -9.16 -10.19 -1.08
N LEU A 229 -9.75 -9.27 -1.83
CA LEU A 229 -10.16 -9.49 -3.20
C LEU A 229 -8.97 -9.86 -4.12
N GLN A 230 -7.82 -9.19 -3.96
CA GLN A 230 -6.63 -9.51 -4.75
C GLN A 230 -6.10 -10.91 -4.41
N VAL A 231 -6.09 -11.28 -3.14
CA VAL A 231 -5.65 -12.62 -2.68
C VAL A 231 -6.57 -13.72 -3.21
N ASP A 232 -7.88 -13.50 -3.15
CA ASP A 232 -8.87 -14.45 -3.69
C ASP A 232 -8.66 -14.69 -5.20
N GLN A 233 -8.44 -13.62 -5.96
CA GLN A 233 -8.15 -13.71 -7.39
C GLN A 233 -6.86 -14.48 -7.71
N LEU A 234 -5.84 -14.41 -6.83
CA LEU A 234 -4.59 -15.17 -7.00
C LEU A 234 -4.78 -16.67 -6.76
N HIS A 235 -5.68 -17.05 -5.84
CA HIS A 235 -5.95 -18.45 -5.53
C HIS A 235 -6.81 -19.14 -6.61
N HIS A 236 -7.50 -18.37 -7.44
CA HIS A 236 -8.38 -18.90 -8.51
C HIS A 236 -7.73 -18.85 -9.91
N ARG A 237 -6.45 -18.48 -10.00
CA ARG A 237 -5.62 -18.56 -11.21
C ARG A 237 -4.83 -19.87 -11.24
#